data_36a777abd4d60a9630057a733cbb6eb2
#
_entry.id   36a777abd4d60a9630057a733cbb6eb2
#
_cell.length_a   1.000
_cell.length_b   1.000
_cell.length_c   1.000
_cell.angle_alpha   90.00
_cell.angle_beta   90.00
_cell.angle_gamma   90.00
#
_symmetry.space_group_name_H-M   'P 1'
#
loop_
_entity.id
_entity.type
_entity.pdbx_description
1 polymer ?
#
loop_
_entity_poly.entity_id
_entity_poly.type
_entity_poly.pdbx_seq_one_letter_code
_entity_poly.pdbx_strand_id
1 'polypeptide(L)'
;MINPEKVLGFLDIFGNWDPSLAFVMIGALIISSPMFHIIKKREKPIFANEFNYSDNKNINKQLIYGSILFGAGWGLAGLCPGPAISSLALLNIYSILFVVSMFVGFYLVKLLNLNSIR
;
A
#
# COMPACT_ATOMS: atom_id res chain seq x y z
N MET A 1 -0.49 -7.83 -10.97
CA MET A 1 -0.83 -6.74 -10.04
C MET A 1 -1.34 -5.47 -10.74
N ILE A 2 -1.07 -5.28 -12.01
CA ILE A 2 -1.58 -4.13 -12.80
C ILE A 2 -3.02 -4.38 -13.28
N ASN A 3 -3.41 -5.63 -13.42
CA ASN A 3 -4.74 -6.01 -13.87
C ASN A 3 -5.71 -6.10 -12.66
N PRO A 4 -6.75 -5.23 -12.57
CA PRO A 4 -7.71 -5.26 -11.47
C PRO A 4 -8.52 -6.55 -11.39
N GLU A 5 -8.77 -7.21 -12.53
CA GLU A 5 -9.51 -8.50 -12.56
C GLU A 5 -8.79 -9.59 -11.76
N LYS A 6 -7.46 -9.63 -11.81
CA LYS A 6 -6.65 -10.57 -11.04
C LYS A 6 -6.71 -10.32 -9.54
N VAL A 7 -6.73 -9.06 -9.15
CA VAL A 7 -6.85 -8.66 -7.74
C VAL A 7 -8.24 -8.97 -7.20
N LEU A 8 -9.27 -8.65 -7.96
CA LEU A 8 -10.66 -8.96 -7.60
C LEU A 8 -10.91 -10.48 -7.56
N GLY A 9 -10.35 -11.24 -8.51
CA GLY A 9 -10.40 -12.70 -8.49
C GLY A 9 -9.72 -13.31 -7.27
N PHE A 10 -8.64 -12.72 -6.78
CA PHE A 10 -7.99 -13.14 -5.54
C PHE A 10 -8.84 -12.81 -4.30
N LEU A 11 -9.54 -11.69 -4.30
CA LEU A 11 -10.42 -11.28 -3.19
C LEU A 11 -11.74 -12.06 -3.18
N ASP A 12 -12.14 -12.65 -4.29
CA ASP A 12 -13.38 -13.43 -4.43
C ASP A 12 -13.19 -14.87 -3.90
N ILE A 13 -13.14 -15.00 -2.58
CA ILE A 13 -12.93 -16.28 -1.88
C ILE A 13 -14.11 -17.24 -2.10
N PHE A 14 -15.32 -16.70 -2.31
CA PHE A 14 -16.56 -17.49 -2.45
C PHE A 14 -16.90 -17.86 -3.90
N GLY A 15 -16.18 -17.30 -4.89
CA GLY A 15 -16.34 -17.60 -6.32
C GLY A 15 -15.14 -18.35 -6.91
N ASN A 16 -14.76 -17.99 -8.13
CA ASN A 16 -13.58 -18.53 -8.80
C ASN A 16 -12.29 -17.92 -8.22
N TRP A 17 -11.86 -18.41 -7.08
CA TRP A 17 -10.66 -17.92 -6.41
C TRP A 17 -9.40 -18.20 -7.22
N ASP A 18 -8.65 -17.13 -7.54
CA ASP A 18 -7.38 -17.23 -8.28
C ASP A 18 -6.19 -17.00 -7.31
N PRO A 19 -5.44 -18.07 -6.94
CA PRO A 19 -4.33 -17.97 -6.00
C PRO A 19 -3.06 -17.36 -6.60
N SER A 20 -3.02 -17.02 -7.87
CA SER A 20 -1.80 -16.52 -8.53
C SER A 20 -1.22 -15.28 -7.85
N LEU A 21 -2.07 -14.38 -7.37
CA LEU A 21 -1.63 -13.19 -6.65
C LEU A 21 -0.97 -13.53 -5.31
N ALA A 22 -1.47 -14.56 -4.62
CA ALA A 22 -0.88 -15.05 -3.37
C ALA A 22 0.56 -15.52 -3.58
N PHE A 23 0.83 -16.25 -4.63
CA PHE A 23 2.19 -16.72 -4.96
C PHE A 23 3.15 -15.55 -5.23
N VAL A 24 2.70 -14.52 -5.93
CA VAL A 24 3.48 -13.31 -6.17
C VAL A 24 3.80 -12.58 -4.86
N MET A 25 2.82 -12.44 -3.98
CA MET A 25 2.98 -11.81 -2.67
C MET A 25 3.93 -12.59 -1.77
N ILE A 26 3.79 -13.92 -1.71
CA ILE A 26 4.67 -14.81 -0.94
C ILE A 26 6.09 -14.71 -1.46
N GLY A 27 6.29 -14.77 -2.77
CA GLY A 27 7.61 -14.61 -3.39
C GLY A 27 8.28 -13.29 -3.03
N ALA A 28 7.53 -12.20 -3.08
CA ALA A 28 8.02 -10.88 -2.67
C ALA A 28 8.41 -10.83 -1.17
N LEU A 29 7.61 -11.45 -0.31
CA LEU A 29 7.89 -11.53 1.13
C LEU A 29 9.10 -12.38 1.47
N ILE A 30 9.31 -13.50 0.76
CA ILE A 30 10.47 -14.37 0.95
C ILE A 30 11.78 -13.62 0.66
N ILE A 31 11.77 -12.73 -0.33
CA ILE A 31 12.95 -11.94 -0.71
C ILE A 31 13.11 -10.73 0.21
N SER A 32 12.03 -9.99 0.47
CA SER A 32 12.10 -8.73 1.23
C SER A 32 12.33 -8.94 2.72
N SER A 33 11.80 -10.01 3.31
CA SER A 33 11.92 -10.28 4.75
C SER A 33 13.37 -10.45 5.22
N PRO A 34 14.20 -11.33 4.62
CA PRO A 34 15.61 -11.45 5.02
C PRO A 34 16.40 -10.18 4.70
N MET A 35 16.12 -9.53 3.57
CA MET A 35 16.79 -8.27 3.21
C MET A 35 16.50 -7.18 4.24
N PHE A 36 15.24 -7.04 4.67
CA PHE A 36 14.85 -6.08 5.70
C PHE A 36 15.52 -6.39 7.04
N HIS A 37 15.64 -7.68 7.40
CA HIS A 37 16.31 -8.10 8.62
C HIS A 37 17.81 -7.78 8.60
N ILE A 38 18.49 -7.96 7.47
CA ILE A 38 19.90 -7.61 7.27
C ILE A 38 20.11 -6.10 7.36
N ILE A 39 19.22 -5.30 6.72
CA ILE A 39 19.29 -3.84 6.75
C ILE A 39 19.08 -3.32 8.17
N LYS A 40 18.17 -3.93 8.92
CA LYS A 40 17.87 -3.55 10.31
C LYS A 40 19.04 -3.81 11.27
N LYS A 41 19.93 -4.77 10.95
CA LYS A 41 21.16 -5.05 11.71
C LYS A 41 22.27 -4.05 11.43
N ARG A 42 22.19 -3.26 10.37
CA ARG A 42 23.18 -2.21 10.09
C ARG A 42 22.96 -1.02 11.02
N GLU A 43 24.01 -0.53 11.61
CA GLU A 43 23.96 0.62 12.53
C GLU A 43 23.69 1.94 11.80
N LYS A 44 24.06 2.03 10.52
CA LYS A 44 23.91 3.27 9.73
C LYS A 44 23.40 2.99 8.31
N PRO A 45 22.47 3.81 7.78
CA PRO A 45 22.09 3.78 6.38
C PRO A 45 23.22 4.28 5.48
N ILE A 46 23.22 3.88 4.20
CA ILE A 46 24.27 4.25 3.23
C ILE A 46 24.24 5.75 2.90
N PHE A 47 23.06 6.38 2.89
CA PHE A 47 22.84 7.77 2.46
C PHE A 47 22.33 8.72 3.54
N ALA A 48 22.19 8.25 4.79
CA ALA A 48 21.70 9.06 5.90
C ALA A 48 22.50 8.78 7.18
N ASN A 49 22.39 9.65 8.17
CA ASN A 49 23.12 9.52 9.43
C ASN A 49 22.46 8.55 10.41
N GLU A 50 21.12 8.37 10.31
CA GLU A 50 20.35 7.53 11.22
C GLU A 50 19.19 6.84 10.51
N PHE A 51 18.81 5.66 11.02
CA PHE A 51 17.58 4.98 10.61
C PHE A 51 16.40 5.54 11.42
N ASN A 52 15.45 6.18 10.74
CA ASN A 52 14.21 6.62 11.34
C ASN A 52 13.16 5.51 11.23
N TYR A 53 13.14 4.62 12.22
CA TYR A 53 12.05 3.64 12.35
C TYR A 53 10.94 4.25 13.20
N SER A 54 9.72 4.16 12.72
CA SER A 54 8.55 4.50 13.53
C SER A 54 8.33 3.40 14.57
N ASP A 55 8.80 3.63 15.79
CA ASP A 55 8.59 2.73 16.94
C ASP A 55 7.22 2.92 17.59
N ASN A 56 6.28 3.51 16.88
CA ASN A 56 4.96 3.81 17.40
C ASN A 56 4.13 2.53 17.51
N LYS A 57 4.26 1.85 18.66
CA LYS A 57 3.51 0.63 19.00
C LYS A 57 2.07 0.91 19.45
N ASN A 58 1.69 2.18 19.57
CA ASN A 58 0.37 2.57 20.00
C ASN A 58 -0.64 2.51 18.85
N ILE A 59 -1.59 1.61 18.96
CA ILE A 59 -2.71 1.51 18.02
C ILE A 59 -3.74 2.56 18.41
N ASN A 60 -3.75 3.66 17.65
CA ASN A 60 -4.72 4.73 17.81
C ASN A 60 -6.00 4.43 17.03
N LYS A 61 -7.14 4.98 17.49
CA LYS A 61 -8.42 4.90 16.76
C LYS A 61 -8.30 5.41 15.32
N GLN A 62 -7.50 6.44 15.08
CA GLN A 62 -7.24 6.98 13.74
C GLN A 62 -6.59 5.93 12.81
N LEU A 63 -5.66 5.13 13.33
CA LEU A 63 -5.02 4.07 12.57
C LEU A 63 -6.04 2.99 12.16
N ILE A 64 -6.95 2.62 13.07
CA ILE A 64 -8.00 1.62 12.80
C ILE A 64 -8.95 2.14 11.72
N TYR A 65 -9.47 3.36 11.85
CA TYR A 65 -10.36 3.96 10.86
C TYR A 65 -9.69 4.13 9.50
N GLY A 66 -8.43 4.58 9.47
CA GLY A 66 -7.65 4.71 8.25
C GLY A 66 -7.42 3.38 7.55
N SER A 67 -7.15 2.32 8.31
CA SER A 67 -6.95 0.96 7.77
C SER A 67 -8.24 0.38 7.18
N ILE A 68 -9.37 0.59 7.84
CA ILE A 68 -10.69 0.15 7.35
C ILE A 68 -11.04 0.88 6.05
N LEU A 69 -10.86 2.20 6.03
CA LEU A 69 -11.15 3.02 4.86
C LEU A 69 -10.25 2.66 3.68
N PHE A 70 -8.96 2.48 3.94
CA PHE A 70 -7.99 2.05 2.93
C PHE A 70 -8.33 0.65 2.38
N GLY A 71 -8.64 -0.31 3.26
CA GLY A 71 -9.02 -1.66 2.86
C GLY A 71 -10.29 -1.71 2.02
N ALA A 72 -11.29 -0.93 2.38
CA ALA A 72 -12.53 -0.80 1.60
C ALA A 72 -12.26 -0.19 0.22
N GLY A 73 -11.48 0.89 0.15
CA GLY A 73 -11.10 1.53 -1.11
C GLY A 73 -10.30 0.59 -2.02
N TRP A 74 -9.34 -0.13 -1.44
CA TRP A 74 -8.54 -1.11 -2.17
C TRP A 74 -9.39 -2.28 -2.69
N GLY A 75 -10.29 -2.81 -1.86
CA GLY A 75 -11.18 -3.90 -2.26
C GLY A 75 -12.14 -3.52 -3.38
N LEU A 76 -12.63 -2.27 -3.40
CA LEU A 76 -13.50 -1.76 -4.46
C LEU A 76 -12.73 -1.44 -5.75
N ALA A 77 -11.56 -0.85 -5.63
CA ALA A 77 -10.75 -0.45 -6.78
C ALA A 77 -10.04 -1.62 -7.47
N GLY A 78 -9.65 -2.65 -6.70
CA GLY A 78 -8.89 -3.78 -7.21
C GLY A 78 -7.48 -3.43 -7.67
N LEU A 79 -6.97 -2.25 -7.31
CA LEU A 79 -5.64 -1.77 -7.70
C LEU A 79 -4.78 -1.47 -6.47
N CYS A 80 -3.59 -2.03 -6.43
CA CYS A 80 -2.57 -1.68 -5.44
C CYS A 80 -1.90 -0.34 -5.78
N PRO A 81 -1.60 0.53 -4.81
CA PRO A 81 -0.94 1.82 -5.06
C PRO A 81 0.41 1.71 -5.80
N GLY A 82 1.23 0.73 -5.45
CA GLY A 82 2.53 0.51 -6.08
C GLY A 82 2.44 0.22 -7.58
N PRO A 83 1.77 -0.88 -7.97
CA PRO A 83 1.50 -1.18 -9.38
C PRO A 83 0.74 -0.09 -10.13
N ALA A 84 -0.15 0.66 -9.47
CA ALA A 84 -0.84 1.78 -10.09
C ALA A 84 0.14 2.88 -10.52
N ILE A 85 1.11 3.21 -9.68
CA ILE A 85 2.18 4.18 -10.02
C ILE A 85 3.04 3.63 -11.16
N SER A 86 3.40 2.35 -11.14
CA SER A 86 4.18 1.72 -12.21
C SER A 86 3.42 1.73 -13.54
N SER A 87 2.11 1.57 -13.51
CA SER A 87 1.25 1.57 -14.70
C SER A 87 1.07 2.95 -15.33
N LEU A 88 1.48 4.04 -14.66
CA LEU A 88 1.52 5.38 -15.27
C LEU A 88 2.44 5.43 -16.49
N ALA A 89 3.48 4.59 -16.52
CA ALA A 89 4.37 4.46 -17.67
C ALA A 89 3.64 3.98 -18.94
N LEU A 90 2.52 3.28 -18.78
CA LEU A 90 1.67 2.82 -19.89
C LEU A 90 0.67 3.88 -20.38
N LEU A 91 0.67 5.08 -19.78
CA LEU A 91 -0.22 6.21 -20.11
C LEU A 91 -1.71 5.84 -20.14
N ASN A 92 -2.12 4.86 -19.31
CA ASN A 92 -3.51 4.46 -19.22
C ASN A 92 -4.31 5.48 -18.40
N ILE A 93 -5.39 6.01 -18.98
CA ILE A 93 -6.24 7.01 -18.33
C ILE A 93 -6.80 6.54 -16.98
N TYR A 94 -7.12 5.26 -16.85
CA TYR A 94 -7.65 4.70 -15.60
C TYR A 94 -6.61 4.72 -14.47
N SER A 95 -5.34 4.43 -14.80
CA SER A 95 -4.24 4.50 -13.84
C SER A 95 -3.96 5.92 -13.40
N ILE A 96 -4.02 6.88 -14.33
CA ILE A 96 -3.85 8.31 -14.05
C ILE A 96 -4.96 8.79 -13.10
N LEU A 97 -6.22 8.48 -13.41
CA LEU A 97 -7.36 8.84 -12.56
C LEU A 97 -7.26 8.23 -11.16
N PHE A 98 -6.85 6.97 -11.07
CA PHE A 98 -6.66 6.30 -9.79
C PHE A 98 -5.58 6.98 -8.93
N VAL A 99 -4.42 7.26 -9.52
CA VAL A 99 -3.31 7.90 -8.80
C VAL A 99 -3.66 9.32 -8.38
N VAL A 100 -4.31 10.10 -9.24
CA VAL A 100 -4.81 11.44 -8.88
C VAL A 100 -5.80 11.38 -7.72
N SER A 101 -6.76 10.46 -7.75
CA SER A 101 -7.72 10.23 -6.67
C SER A 101 -7.03 9.85 -5.36
N MET A 102 -5.99 9.03 -5.43
CA MET A 102 -5.20 8.62 -4.28
C MET A 102 -4.49 9.82 -3.63
N PHE A 103 -3.85 10.70 -4.42
CA PHE A 103 -3.19 11.90 -3.91
C PHE A 103 -4.20 12.90 -3.33
N VAL A 104 -5.36 13.06 -3.96
CA VAL A 104 -6.45 13.88 -3.42
C VAL A 104 -6.91 13.34 -2.06
N GLY A 105 -7.07 12.03 -1.92
CA GLY A 105 -7.41 11.39 -0.65
C GLY A 105 -6.38 11.66 0.45
N PHE A 106 -5.09 11.53 0.16
CA PHE A 106 -4.02 11.87 1.10
C PHE A 106 -4.04 13.34 1.51
N TYR A 107 -4.27 14.23 0.56
CA TYR A 107 -4.34 15.65 0.85
C TYR A 107 -5.54 16.02 1.75
N LEU A 108 -6.71 15.43 1.48
CA LEU A 108 -7.91 15.61 2.31
C LEU A 108 -7.68 15.12 3.74
N VAL A 109 -7.08 13.94 3.92
CA VAL A 109 -6.78 13.40 5.26
C VAL A 109 -5.79 14.30 5.99
N LYS A 110 -4.79 14.85 5.30
CA LYS A 110 -3.84 15.80 5.86
C LYS A 110 -4.53 17.08 6.34
N LEU A 111 -5.45 17.63 5.55
CA LEU A 111 -6.23 18.82 5.94
C LEU A 111 -7.12 18.55 7.14
N LEU A 112 -7.81 17.41 7.17
CA LEU A 112 -8.66 17.02 8.29
C LEU A 112 -7.85 16.83 9.58
N ASN A 113 -6.67 16.22 9.48
CA ASN A 113 -5.81 15.98 10.62
C ASN A 113 -5.23 17.31 11.18
N LEU A 114 -4.87 18.25 10.30
CA LEU A 114 -4.44 19.59 10.71
C LEU A 114 -5.53 20.37 11.44
N ASN A 115 -6.80 20.20 11.02
CA ASN A 115 -7.94 20.82 11.71
C ASN A 115 -8.26 20.14 13.06
N SER A 116 -7.95 18.86 13.20
CA SER A 116 -8.19 18.12 14.46
C SER A 116 -7.15 18.46 15.56
N ILE A 117 -5.98 18.99 15.17
CA ILE A 117 -4.92 19.39 16.11
C ILE A 117 -5.13 20.84 16.61
N ARG A 118 -5.97 21.62 15.96
CA ARG A 118 -6.39 22.94 16.40
C ARG A 118 -7.60 22.89 17.33
#